data_0894a3029a754db535a7b81b88a735bd
#
_entry.id   0894a3029a754db535a7b81b88a735bd
#
_cell.length_a   1.000
_cell.length_b   1.000
_cell.length_c   1.000
_cell.angle_alpha   90.00
_cell.angle_beta   90.00
_cell.angle_gamma   90.00
#
_symmetry.space_group_name_H-M   'P 1'
#
loop_
_entity.id
_entity.type
_entity.pdbx_description
1 polymer ?
#
loop_
_entity_poly.entity_id
_entity_poly.type
_entity_poly.pdbx_seq_one_letter_code
_entity_poly.pdbx_strand_id
1 'polypeptide(L)'
;MSDSTGPTEAAPAAAPVPATPVAPAEDAKRDAPSESEDDEMGPMPISAGEERAKRRKTLQFEKLYLDQLPNADRYSKSLMHRDTINFCTVTPHTNFVITTSVDGRVKFWKKQAQDIEFVKHYNAHLAIILGISVSSDGAYFSTISADGTAKIFDVINFDMINMLELKYTPRACVWVHRRGSADLLLAVAEENSPAVHFYDGRGDGTPLYTARVHKKPCHLLAYNEPHNCVVSADTGGMIEYWRPSEPFVQPPSVFSLKSATDLFEFKKCKTAPSSLTFSPDYTQFVTTSMGDRQVRVFSFAKGKLLRKYDESLGASQEMQQAGTAFYQLDDMEFGRRLAVERDLDATALTGLEDASSNASGASTANAVFDESGNFVLYATLLGIKGMSIRNAAHPQWSMSRQTRLHDYLERTNQ
;
A
#
# COMPACT_ATOMS: atom_id res chain seq x y z
N MET A 1 6.68 -64.42 -33.14
CA MET A 1 5.90 -64.14 -34.39
C MET A 1 5.54 -62.68 -34.30
N SER A 2 6.14 -61.98 -34.95
CA SER A 2 6.61 -61.30 -36.17
C SER A 2 6.57 -59.80 -35.84
N ASP A 3 7.69 -59.15 -35.74
CA ASP A 3 8.47 -58.41 -36.73
C ASP A 3 7.69 -57.39 -37.58
N SER A 4 8.07 -56.11 -37.45
CA SER A 4 8.47 -55.23 -38.55
C SER A 4 8.80 -53.83 -37.99
N THR A 5 10.00 -53.51 -37.89
CA THR A 5 10.98 -52.65 -38.61
C THR A 5 10.39 -51.43 -39.33
N GLY A 6 10.82 -50.25 -38.90
CA GLY A 6 11.29 -48.98 -39.33
C GLY A 6 10.63 -48.31 -40.55
N PRO A 7 11.03 -47.11 -41.00
CA PRO A 7 12.38 -46.55 -40.97
C PRO A 7 12.48 -45.08 -40.52
N THR A 8 13.72 -44.71 -40.26
CA THR A 8 14.37 -43.44 -40.11
C THR A 8 14.16 -42.53 -41.32
N GLU A 9 13.85 -41.25 -41.14
CA GLU A 9 13.98 -40.25 -42.19
C GLU A 9 14.72 -39.01 -41.64
N ALA A 10 15.68 -38.60 -42.49
CA ALA A 10 16.77 -37.71 -42.25
C ALA A 10 16.35 -36.24 -42.29
N ALA A 11 17.10 -35.41 -41.55
CA ALA A 11 17.08 -33.95 -41.65
C ALA A 11 17.68 -33.42 -42.94
N PRO A 12 17.17 -32.34 -43.52
CA PRO A 12 17.87 -31.64 -44.58
C PRO A 12 18.71 -30.47 -44.07
N ALA A 13 19.82 -30.29 -44.74
CA ALA A 13 20.93 -29.40 -44.53
C ALA A 13 20.61 -27.92 -44.69
N ALA A 14 21.42 -27.12 -44.03
CA ALA A 14 21.48 -25.66 -44.08
C ALA A 14 21.98 -25.16 -45.46
N ALA A 15 21.35 -24.11 -45.96
CA ALA A 15 21.82 -23.32 -47.13
C ALA A 15 22.55 -22.04 -46.70
N PRO A 16 23.51 -21.55 -47.47
CA PRO A 16 24.50 -20.55 -47.07
C PRO A 16 24.05 -19.10 -47.26
N VAL A 17 24.61 -18.23 -46.40
CA VAL A 17 24.45 -16.78 -46.39
C VAL A 17 25.33 -16.14 -47.48
N PRO A 18 24.87 -15.14 -48.25
CA PRO A 18 25.74 -14.42 -49.19
C PRO A 18 26.45 -13.24 -48.50
N ALA A 19 27.69 -13.07 -48.90
CA ALA A 19 28.64 -12.05 -48.47
C ALA A 19 28.31 -10.64 -48.97
N THR A 20 28.58 -9.63 -48.15
CA THR A 20 28.59 -8.21 -48.46
C THR A 20 29.85 -7.80 -49.20
N PRO A 21 29.81 -6.87 -50.18
CA PRO A 21 31.01 -6.35 -50.84
C PRO A 21 31.61 -5.16 -50.09
N VAL A 22 32.92 -5.17 -50.05
CA VAL A 22 33.82 -4.10 -49.63
C VAL A 22 33.96 -3.09 -50.73
N ALA A 23 33.94 -1.79 -50.45
CA ALA A 23 34.34 -0.72 -51.36
C ALA A 23 35.52 0.08 -50.77
N PRO A 24 36.39 0.64 -51.65
CA PRO A 24 37.77 0.91 -51.32
C PRO A 24 38.07 2.31 -50.79
N ALA A 25 39.26 2.40 -50.21
CA ALA A 25 39.89 3.61 -49.72
C ALA A 25 40.43 4.48 -50.90
N GLU A 26 40.33 5.79 -50.75
CA GLU A 26 41.18 6.72 -51.50
C GLU A 26 41.91 7.69 -50.56
N ASP A 27 43.16 7.84 -50.92
CA ASP A 27 44.25 8.52 -50.23
C ASP A 27 44.25 10.06 -50.38
N ALA A 28 45.09 10.65 -49.55
CA ALA A 28 45.95 11.84 -49.72
C ALA A 28 45.40 13.19 -49.24
N LYS A 29 46.05 13.89 -48.35
CA LYS A 29 47.39 14.50 -48.44
C LYS A 29 47.79 15.14 -47.12
N ARG A 30 49.08 14.98 -46.86
CA ARG A 30 49.85 15.70 -45.84
C ARG A 30 50.01 17.15 -46.26
N ASP A 31 49.96 18.07 -45.29
CA ASP A 31 50.89 19.17 -45.14
C ASP A 31 50.93 19.66 -43.68
N ALA A 32 52.11 19.65 -43.12
CA ALA A 32 52.56 20.38 -41.94
C ALA A 32 53.78 21.23 -42.43
N PRO A 33 54.36 22.13 -41.64
CA PRO A 33 54.08 22.68 -40.34
C PRO A 33 54.19 24.21 -40.26
N SER A 34 53.81 24.86 -39.17
CA SER A 34 54.52 26.05 -38.65
C SER A 34 54.29 26.17 -37.16
N GLU A 35 55.40 26.10 -36.46
CA GLU A 35 55.57 26.49 -35.05
C GLU A 35 55.34 27.98 -34.89
N SER A 36 54.63 28.39 -33.80
CA SER A 36 54.93 29.63 -33.06
C SER A 36 54.22 29.62 -31.70
N GLU A 37 55.04 29.53 -30.68
CA GLU A 37 55.12 30.36 -29.47
C GLU A 37 53.99 30.25 -28.46
N ASP A 38 54.42 29.76 -27.30
CA ASP A 38 53.99 29.91 -25.93
C ASP A 38 53.00 31.05 -25.61
N ASP A 39 51.84 30.61 -25.07
CA ASP A 39 51.12 31.37 -24.06
C ASP A 39 50.54 30.42 -22.99
N GLU A 40 51.17 30.43 -21.82
CA GLU A 40 50.67 29.85 -20.60
C GLU A 40 49.34 30.52 -20.23
N MET A 41 48.22 29.95 -20.69
CA MET A 41 46.93 30.18 -20.04
C MET A 41 46.48 28.95 -19.31
N GLY A 42 46.49 29.05 -17.98
CA GLY A 42 45.94 28.02 -17.09
C GLY A 42 44.50 27.65 -17.45
N PRO A 43 44.00 26.53 -16.93
CA PRO A 43 42.71 26.03 -17.33
C PRO A 43 41.63 27.06 -17.01
N MET A 44 41.02 27.59 -18.04
CA MET A 44 39.83 28.42 -17.96
C MET A 44 38.78 27.70 -17.13
N PRO A 45 38.13 28.39 -16.17
CA PRO A 45 37.01 27.80 -15.48
C PRO A 45 35.96 27.41 -16.55
N ILE A 46 35.67 26.13 -16.60
CA ILE A 46 34.59 25.61 -17.45
C ILE A 46 33.35 26.45 -17.09
N SER A 47 32.90 27.26 -18.02
CA SER A 47 31.65 28.01 -17.91
C SER A 47 30.60 27.04 -17.37
N ALA A 48 29.94 27.42 -16.31
CA ALA A 48 28.89 26.63 -15.66
C ALA A 48 27.98 26.11 -16.77
N GLY A 49 28.23 24.85 -17.17
CA GLY A 49 27.44 24.22 -18.20
C GLY A 49 26.00 24.29 -17.75
N GLU A 50 25.13 24.77 -18.60
CA GLU A 50 23.70 24.70 -18.44
C GLU A 50 23.39 23.31 -17.86
N GLU A 51 22.99 23.27 -16.58
CA GLU A 51 22.46 22.05 -15.99
C GLU A 51 21.32 21.63 -16.89
N ARG A 52 21.59 20.62 -17.75
CA ARG A 52 20.55 20.01 -18.55
C ARG A 52 19.45 19.62 -17.61
N ALA A 53 18.41 20.43 -17.52
CA ALA A 53 17.25 20.19 -16.72
C ALA A 53 16.84 18.74 -16.97
N LYS A 54 16.97 17.88 -15.95
CA LYS A 54 16.61 16.46 -16.06
C LYS A 54 15.21 16.41 -16.65
N ARG A 55 15.08 15.90 -17.87
CA ARG A 55 13.80 15.75 -18.54
C ARG A 55 12.88 15.03 -17.56
N ARG A 56 11.81 15.68 -17.13
CA ARG A 56 10.78 15.09 -16.28
C ARG A 56 10.29 13.83 -16.97
N LYS A 57 10.35 12.70 -16.27
CA LYS A 57 9.74 11.46 -16.75
C LYS A 57 8.23 11.66 -16.67
N THR A 58 7.61 12.06 -17.75
CA THR A 58 6.15 12.12 -17.84
C THR A 58 5.61 10.70 -17.92
N LEU A 59 4.53 10.44 -17.22
CA LEU A 59 3.83 9.17 -17.30
C LEU A 59 3.17 9.07 -18.67
N GLN A 60 3.41 7.97 -19.38
CA GLN A 60 2.72 7.71 -20.64
C GLN A 60 1.22 7.52 -20.33
N PHE A 61 0.35 8.21 -21.06
CA PHE A 61 -1.11 8.21 -20.86
C PHE A 61 -1.58 8.78 -19.49
N GLU A 62 -0.80 9.66 -18.87
CA GLU A 62 -1.14 10.28 -17.57
C GLU A 62 -2.56 10.83 -17.52
N LYS A 63 -3.01 11.51 -18.59
CA LYS A 63 -4.36 12.06 -18.68
C LYS A 63 -5.44 10.98 -18.60
N LEU A 64 -5.24 9.84 -19.26
CA LEU A 64 -6.18 8.71 -19.20
C LEU A 64 -6.31 8.15 -17.78
N TYR A 65 -5.19 8.02 -17.07
CA TYR A 65 -5.21 7.55 -15.68
C TYR A 65 -5.91 8.55 -14.75
N LEU A 66 -5.66 9.85 -14.94
CA LEU A 66 -6.33 10.90 -14.16
C LEU A 66 -7.86 10.93 -14.40
N ASP A 67 -8.30 10.69 -15.63
CA ASP A 67 -9.72 10.62 -15.98
C ASP A 67 -10.41 9.38 -15.36
N GLN A 68 -9.66 8.33 -15.04
CA GLN A 68 -10.17 7.11 -14.38
C GLN A 68 -10.21 7.22 -12.85
N LEU A 69 -9.56 8.22 -12.24
CA LEU A 69 -9.65 8.43 -10.80
C LEU A 69 -11.08 8.81 -10.39
N PRO A 70 -11.54 8.36 -9.19
CA PRO A 70 -12.90 8.64 -8.74
C PRO A 70 -13.16 10.14 -8.66
N ASN A 71 -14.14 10.62 -9.40
CA ASN A 71 -14.57 12.02 -9.39
C ASN A 71 -16.08 12.07 -9.16
N ALA A 72 -16.50 11.79 -7.93
CA ALA A 72 -17.91 11.81 -7.57
C ALA A 72 -18.36 13.24 -7.21
N ASP A 73 -19.32 13.76 -7.96
CA ASP A 73 -19.95 15.05 -7.65
C ASP A 73 -21.06 14.92 -6.60
N ARG A 74 -21.54 13.71 -6.35
CA ARG A 74 -22.66 13.43 -5.45
C ARG A 74 -22.41 12.17 -4.64
N TYR A 75 -22.92 12.17 -3.42
CA TYR A 75 -22.95 11.00 -2.55
C TYR A 75 -24.37 10.43 -2.54
N SER A 76 -24.48 9.12 -2.76
CA SER A 76 -25.73 8.40 -2.51
C SER A 76 -25.94 8.29 -1.00
N LYS A 77 -27.16 8.56 -0.55
CA LYS A 77 -27.53 8.30 0.84
C LYS A 77 -27.55 6.81 1.07
N SER A 78 -26.61 6.29 1.86
CA SER A 78 -26.52 4.87 2.14
C SER A 78 -26.65 4.61 3.63
N LEU A 79 -27.55 3.70 4.00
CA LEU A 79 -27.71 3.21 5.37
C LEU A 79 -26.81 1.97 5.56
N MET A 80 -25.51 2.15 5.36
CA MET A 80 -24.58 1.02 5.41
C MET A 80 -24.56 0.32 6.76
N HIS A 81 -24.29 1.06 7.81
CA HIS A 81 -24.19 0.53 9.16
C HIS A 81 -24.95 1.42 10.15
N ARG A 82 -25.31 0.81 11.29
CA ARG A 82 -25.97 1.52 12.38
C ARG A 82 -24.96 2.31 13.21
N ASP A 83 -23.72 1.85 13.24
CA ASP A 83 -22.62 2.44 13.99
C ASP A 83 -21.44 2.75 13.06
N THR A 84 -20.39 3.34 13.61
CA THR A 84 -19.21 3.77 12.86
C THR A 84 -18.54 2.61 12.15
N ILE A 85 -18.24 2.79 10.85
CA ILE A 85 -17.48 1.83 10.04
C ILE A 85 -16.00 1.96 10.41
N ASN A 86 -15.38 0.87 10.82
CA ASN A 86 -13.96 0.82 11.16
C ASN A 86 -13.08 0.31 10.02
N PHE A 87 -13.55 -0.68 9.25
CA PHE A 87 -12.80 -1.18 8.09
C PHE A 87 -13.69 -1.30 6.87
N CYS A 88 -13.08 -1.07 5.71
CA CYS A 88 -13.66 -1.32 4.41
C CYS A 88 -12.60 -1.99 3.53
N THR A 89 -12.94 -3.07 2.88
CA THR A 89 -12.04 -3.76 1.95
C THR A 89 -12.79 -4.20 0.70
N VAL A 90 -12.06 -4.27 -0.41
CA VAL A 90 -12.55 -4.80 -1.68
C VAL A 90 -11.87 -6.14 -1.91
N THR A 91 -12.65 -7.14 -2.29
CA THR A 91 -12.11 -8.46 -2.55
C THR A 91 -11.44 -8.51 -3.93
N PRO A 92 -10.18 -8.98 -4.02
CA PRO A 92 -9.52 -9.14 -5.30
C PRO A 92 -10.24 -10.21 -6.13
N HIS A 93 -10.28 -10.03 -7.44
CA HIS A 93 -10.86 -10.97 -8.43
C HIS A 93 -12.35 -11.31 -8.27
N THR A 94 -12.98 -10.87 -7.20
CA THR A 94 -14.43 -10.96 -6.96
C THR A 94 -14.99 -9.55 -6.85
N ASN A 95 -16.24 -9.34 -7.21
CA ASN A 95 -16.84 -8.01 -7.22
C ASN A 95 -17.57 -7.70 -5.91
N PHE A 96 -16.90 -7.91 -4.77
CA PHE A 96 -17.50 -7.67 -3.46
C PHE A 96 -16.74 -6.59 -2.70
N VAL A 97 -17.50 -5.82 -1.95
CA VAL A 97 -17.02 -4.87 -0.95
C VAL A 97 -17.48 -5.40 0.41
N ILE A 98 -16.59 -5.42 1.38
CA ILE A 98 -16.91 -5.86 2.73
C ILE A 98 -16.64 -4.70 3.67
N THR A 99 -17.64 -4.40 4.50
CA THR A 99 -17.56 -3.33 5.49
C THR A 99 -17.79 -3.90 6.87
N THR A 100 -17.01 -3.45 7.84
CA THR A 100 -17.15 -3.81 9.24
C THR A 100 -17.41 -2.58 10.10
N SER A 101 -18.08 -2.76 11.21
CA SER A 101 -18.46 -1.69 12.12
C SER A 101 -17.96 -1.98 13.55
N VAL A 102 -17.85 -0.94 14.33
CA VAL A 102 -17.45 -0.97 15.75
C VAL A 102 -18.36 -1.87 16.58
N ASP A 103 -19.64 -2.03 16.19
CA ASP A 103 -20.62 -2.92 16.81
C ASP A 103 -20.42 -4.42 16.53
N GLY A 104 -19.30 -4.82 15.90
CA GLY A 104 -18.97 -6.21 15.57
C GLY A 104 -19.73 -6.77 14.38
N ARG A 105 -20.36 -5.93 13.58
CA ARG A 105 -21.14 -6.34 12.40
C ARG A 105 -20.30 -6.32 11.14
N VAL A 106 -20.56 -7.30 10.27
CA VAL A 106 -19.95 -7.44 8.96
C VAL A 106 -21.05 -7.43 7.90
N LYS A 107 -20.88 -6.62 6.86
CA LYS A 107 -21.80 -6.57 5.71
C LYS A 107 -21.06 -6.80 4.42
N PHE A 108 -21.70 -7.58 3.56
CA PHE A 108 -21.23 -7.88 2.21
C PHE A 108 -22.06 -7.10 1.20
N TRP A 109 -21.37 -6.51 0.25
CA TRP A 109 -21.95 -5.71 -0.82
C TRP A 109 -21.40 -6.18 -2.15
N LYS A 110 -22.24 -6.29 -3.14
CA LYS A 110 -21.83 -6.60 -4.50
C LYS A 110 -21.60 -5.31 -5.27
N LYS A 111 -20.42 -5.16 -5.85
CA LYS A 111 -20.10 -4.05 -6.73
C LYS A 111 -20.80 -4.23 -8.06
N GLN A 112 -21.62 -3.26 -8.46
CA GLN A 112 -22.24 -3.14 -9.78
C GLN A 112 -21.57 -2.02 -10.58
N ALA A 113 -21.94 -1.83 -11.83
CA ALA A 113 -21.33 -0.82 -12.70
C ALA A 113 -21.49 0.61 -12.18
N GLN A 114 -22.62 0.91 -11.53
CA GLN A 114 -22.92 2.25 -11.04
C GLN A 114 -23.17 2.33 -9.54
N ASP A 115 -23.43 1.20 -8.89
CA ASP A 115 -23.90 1.15 -7.50
C ASP A 115 -23.31 -0.03 -6.72
N ILE A 116 -23.60 -0.04 -5.42
CA ILE A 116 -23.26 -1.14 -4.52
C ILE A 116 -24.56 -1.75 -4.01
N GLU A 117 -24.78 -3.03 -4.28
CA GLU A 117 -25.95 -3.77 -3.82
C GLU A 117 -25.66 -4.49 -2.51
N PHE A 118 -26.57 -4.36 -1.54
CA PHE A 118 -26.49 -5.12 -0.29
C PHE A 118 -26.76 -6.61 -0.54
N VAL A 119 -25.90 -7.48 0.01
CA VAL A 119 -26.02 -8.93 -0.14
C VAL A 119 -26.39 -9.60 1.19
N LYS A 120 -25.52 -9.48 2.18
CA LYS A 120 -25.70 -10.18 3.45
C LYS A 120 -25.09 -9.41 4.63
N HIS A 121 -25.64 -9.66 5.79
CA HIS A 121 -25.22 -9.07 7.05
C HIS A 121 -25.01 -10.15 8.10
N TYR A 122 -23.93 -10.01 8.86
CA TYR A 122 -23.60 -10.88 9.98
C TYR A 122 -23.43 -10.08 11.26
N ASN A 123 -23.99 -10.59 12.36
CA ASN A 123 -23.56 -10.23 13.71
C ASN A 123 -22.34 -11.10 14.01
N ALA A 124 -21.17 -10.67 13.51
CA ALA A 124 -19.98 -11.50 13.51
C ALA A 124 -19.39 -11.62 14.91
N HIS A 125 -19.27 -10.52 15.63
CA HIS A 125 -18.57 -10.47 16.90
C HIS A 125 -19.39 -9.75 17.98
N LEU A 126 -19.06 -10.02 19.23
CA LEU A 126 -19.66 -9.38 20.41
C LEU A 126 -18.90 -8.11 20.82
N ALA A 127 -17.67 -7.95 20.34
CA ALA A 127 -16.79 -6.81 20.59
C ALA A 127 -16.30 -6.19 19.30
N ILE A 128 -15.50 -5.14 19.41
CA ILE A 128 -14.93 -4.41 18.28
C ILE A 128 -14.06 -5.31 17.42
N ILE A 129 -14.21 -5.21 16.10
CA ILE A 129 -13.35 -5.86 15.13
C ILE A 129 -12.03 -5.05 15.07
N LEU A 130 -10.91 -5.72 15.36
CA LEU A 130 -9.58 -5.12 15.44
C LEU A 130 -8.79 -5.23 14.13
N GLY A 131 -9.14 -6.19 13.29
CA GLY A 131 -8.47 -6.37 12.02
C GLY A 131 -9.27 -7.25 11.05
N ILE A 132 -8.98 -7.07 9.79
CA ILE A 132 -9.59 -7.81 8.69
C ILE A 132 -8.53 -8.22 7.68
N SER A 133 -8.76 -9.31 6.98
CA SER A 133 -7.91 -9.72 5.87
C SER A 133 -8.71 -10.48 4.82
N VAL A 134 -8.34 -10.30 3.56
CA VAL A 134 -8.91 -11.03 2.41
C VAL A 134 -7.82 -11.89 1.81
N SER A 135 -8.16 -13.10 1.38
CA SER A 135 -7.23 -13.98 0.68
C SER A 135 -6.88 -13.43 -0.71
N SER A 136 -5.74 -13.86 -1.26
CA SER A 136 -5.25 -13.37 -2.56
C SER A 136 -6.17 -13.72 -3.74
N ASP A 137 -6.97 -14.77 -3.61
CA ASP A 137 -7.99 -15.17 -4.60
C ASP A 137 -9.35 -14.47 -4.39
N GLY A 138 -9.54 -13.77 -3.27
CA GLY A 138 -10.79 -13.10 -2.91
C GLY A 138 -11.90 -14.05 -2.45
N ALA A 139 -11.61 -15.33 -2.26
CA ALA A 139 -12.62 -16.32 -1.85
C ALA A 139 -12.85 -16.33 -0.35
N TYR A 140 -11.83 -16.04 0.45
CA TYR A 140 -11.90 -16.08 1.91
C TYR A 140 -11.68 -14.71 2.53
N PHE A 141 -12.45 -14.44 3.55
CA PHE A 141 -12.36 -13.23 4.36
C PHE A 141 -12.26 -13.60 5.84
N SER A 142 -11.35 -12.99 6.56
CA SER A 142 -11.21 -13.19 8.01
C SER A 142 -11.36 -11.89 8.77
N THR A 143 -11.94 -12.00 9.95
CA THR A 143 -12.06 -10.94 10.94
C THR A 143 -11.49 -11.39 12.27
N ILE A 144 -10.82 -10.51 12.96
CA ILE A 144 -10.36 -10.71 14.34
C ILE A 144 -10.98 -9.65 15.24
N SER A 145 -11.32 -10.02 16.46
CA SER A 145 -12.01 -9.14 17.39
C SER A 145 -11.41 -9.17 18.78
N ALA A 146 -11.71 -8.14 19.55
CA ALA A 146 -11.36 -8.04 20.96
C ALA A 146 -12.08 -9.10 21.84
N ASP A 147 -13.08 -9.83 21.29
CA ASP A 147 -13.71 -10.96 21.94
C ASP A 147 -12.83 -12.23 22.00
N GLY A 148 -11.59 -12.15 21.46
CA GLY A 148 -10.65 -13.28 21.43
C GLY A 148 -10.99 -14.32 20.37
N THR A 149 -11.78 -13.98 19.36
CA THR A 149 -12.13 -14.89 18.26
C THR A 149 -11.64 -14.37 16.92
N ALA A 150 -11.28 -15.30 16.03
CA ALA A 150 -11.10 -15.05 14.60
C ALA A 150 -12.16 -15.81 13.83
N LYS A 151 -12.90 -15.14 12.96
CA LYS A 151 -13.95 -15.76 12.13
C LYS A 151 -13.57 -15.71 10.67
N ILE A 152 -13.86 -16.80 9.98
CA ILE A 152 -13.52 -17.01 8.58
C ILE A 152 -14.80 -17.18 7.80
N PHE A 153 -14.92 -16.39 6.74
CA PHE A 153 -16.08 -16.35 5.84
C PHE A 153 -15.69 -16.76 4.44
N ASP A 154 -16.57 -17.53 3.80
CA ASP A 154 -16.57 -17.73 2.36
C ASP A 154 -17.29 -16.53 1.72
N VAL A 155 -16.56 -15.80 0.88
CA VAL A 155 -17.09 -14.61 0.21
C VAL A 155 -18.04 -14.97 -0.94
N ILE A 156 -17.83 -16.12 -1.57
CA ILE A 156 -18.60 -16.56 -2.75
C ILE A 156 -19.95 -17.10 -2.32
N ASN A 157 -19.96 -17.94 -1.29
CA ASN A 157 -21.18 -18.58 -0.79
C ASN A 157 -21.86 -17.78 0.33
N PHE A 158 -21.21 -16.71 0.82
CA PHE A 158 -21.69 -15.90 1.94
C PHE A 158 -21.98 -16.73 3.20
N ASP A 159 -21.07 -17.61 3.57
CA ASP A 159 -21.18 -18.44 4.76
C ASP A 159 -19.99 -18.26 5.69
N MET A 160 -20.23 -18.39 6.98
CA MET A 160 -19.16 -18.49 7.97
C MET A 160 -18.66 -19.93 7.99
N ILE A 161 -17.41 -20.13 7.56
CA ILE A 161 -16.83 -21.48 7.47
C ILE A 161 -16.30 -21.93 8.82
N ASN A 162 -15.60 -21.06 9.53
CA ASN A 162 -14.89 -21.44 10.73
C ASN A 162 -14.83 -20.31 11.75
N MET A 163 -14.70 -20.67 13.03
CA MET A 163 -14.46 -19.79 14.14
C MET A 163 -13.30 -20.36 14.97
N LEU A 164 -12.22 -19.59 15.06
CA LEU A 164 -11.04 -19.92 15.83
C LEU A 164 -11.13 -19.21 17.17
N GLU A 165 -11.05 -19.93 18.28
CA GLU A 165 -10.94 -19.35 19.62
C GLU A 165 -9.46 -19.08 19.91
N LEU A 166 -9.13 -17.80 20.08
CA LEU A 166 -7.78 -17.36 20.40
C LEU A 166 -7.66 -17.22 21.94
N LYS A 167 -6.57 -17.71 22.49
CA LYS A 167 -6.32 -17.62 23.95
C LYS A 167 -5.70 -16.27 24.34
N TYR A 168 -5.68 -15.31 23.42
CA TYR A 168 -5.06 -14.00 23.58
C TYR A 168 -5.87 -12.96 22.80
N THR A 169 -5.62 -11.67 23.07
CA THR A 169 -6.21 -10.57 22.29
C THR A 169 -5.42 -10.42 20.97
N PRO A 170 -6.07 -10.61 19.83
CA PRO A 170 -5.43 -10.41 18.52
C PRO A 170 -5.30 -8.91 18.21
N ARG A 171 -4.27 -8.53 17.44
CA ARG A 171 -4.05 -7.15 17.02
C ARG A 171 -4.12 -6.95 15.51
N ALA A 172 -3.52 -7.84 14.75
CA ALA A 172 -3.50 -7.80 13.30
C ALA A 172 -3.61 -9.21 12.73
N CYS A 173 -4.21 -9.34 11.56
CA CYS A 173 -4.26 -10.60 10.83
C CYS A 173 -3.93 -10.39 9.36
N VAL A 174 -3.39 -11.44 8.74
CA VAL A 174 -3.16 -11.47 7.29
C VAL A 174 -3.26 -12.89 6.77
N TRP A 175 -3.91 -13.07 5.63
CA TRP A 175 -3.87 -14.32 4.90
C TRP A 175 -2.50 -14.51 4.24
N VAL A 176 -1.87 -15.62 4.55
CA VAL A 176 -0.67 -16.10 3.88
C VAL A 176 -1.10 -17.15 2.87
N HIS A 177 -1.71 -16.69 1.82
CA HIS A 177 -2.31 -17.51 0.78
C HIS A 177 -1.77 -17.08 -0.59
N ARG A 178 -1.41 -18.06 -1.42
CA ARG A 178 -1.03 -17.85 -2.82
C ARG A 178 -2.16 -18.32 -3.71
N ARG A 179 -2.45 -17.55 -4.72
CA ARG A 179 -3.48 -17.91 -5.69
C ARG A 179 -3.19 -19.27 -6.31
N GLY A 180 -4.20 -20.16 -6.25
CA GLY A 180 -4.08 -21.54 -6.73
C GLY A 180 -3.43 -22.52 -5.73
N SER A 181 -3.02 -22.09 -4.55
CA SER A 181 -2.63 -22.99 -3.45
C SER A 181 -3.86 -23.48 -2.71
N ALA A 182 -3.81 -24.71 -2.22
CA ALA A 182 -4.84 -25.27 -1.34
C ALA A 182 -4.63 -24.86 0.13
N ASP A 183 -3.46 -24.34 0.47
CA ASP A 183 -3.09 -23.99 1.84
C ASP A 183 -3.76 -22.67 2.23
N LEU A 184 -4.52 -22.68 3.31
CA LEU A 184 -5.23 -21.54 3.87
C LEU A 184 -4.61 -21.16 5.22
N LEU A 185 -3.46 -20.50 5.18
CA LEU A 185 -2.78 -20.05 6.39
C LEU A 185 -3.21 -18.65 6.78
N LEU A 186 -3.69 -18.50 8.01
CA LEU A 186 -3.99 -17.21 8.62
C LEU A 186 -2.93 -16.88 9.67
N ALA A 187 -2.18 -15.81 9.47
CA ALA A 187 -1.27 -15.28 10.46
C ALA A 187 -1.97 -14.25 11.34
N VAL A 188 -1.88 -14.40 12.65
CA VAL A 188 -2.50 -13.51 13.64
C VAL A 188 -1.43 -13.04 14.62
N ALA A 189 -1.26 -11.74 14.76
CA ALA A 189 -0.37 -11.15 15.75
C ALA A 189 -1.09 -10.96 17.08
N GLU A 190 -0.39 -11.25 18.17
CA GLU A 190 -0.84 -11.00 19.54
C GLU A 190 -0.58 -9.54 19.92
N GLU A 191 -1.52 -8.92 20.67
CA GLU A 191 -1.44 -7.51 21.05
C GLU A 191 -0.31 -7.20 22.03
N ASN A 192 -0.11 -8.06 23.03
CA ASN A 192 0.84 -7.83 24.13
C ASN A 192 2.16 -8.59 23.99
N SER A 193 2.34 -9.33 22.89
CA SER A 193 3.51 -10.19 22.67
C SER A 193 4.05 -9.97 21.25
N PRO A 194 5.35 -10.16 21.03
CA PRO A 194 5.93 -10.13 19.68
C PRO A 194 5.61 -11.39 18.86
N ALA A 195 4.75 -12.28 19.38
CA ALA A 195 4.40 -13.53 18.73
C ALA A 195 3.40 -13.33 17.60
N VAL A 196 3.63 -14.01 16.48
CA VAL A 196 2.69 -14.14 15.37
C VAL A 196 2.38 -15.62 15.22
N HIS A 197 1.12 -15.99 15.41
CA HIS A 197 0.63 -17.35 15.35
C HIS A 197 0.05 -17.65 13.98
N PHE A 198 0.31 -18.83 13.48
CA PHE A 198 -0.23 -19.31 12.21
C PHE A 198 -1.26 -20.39 12.46
N TYR A 199 -2.42 -20.20 11.86
CA TYR A 199 -3.56 -21.10 11.93
C TYR A 199 -3.92 -21.62 10.57
N ASP A 200 -4.39 -22.87 10.53
CA ASP A 200 -5.12 -23.33 9.35
C ASP A 200 -6.54 -22.73 9.36
N GLY A 201 -6.92 -22.09 8.27
CA GLY A 201 -8.26 -21.48 8.14
C GLY A 201 -9.41 -22.48 8.24
N ARG A 202 -9.16 -23.78 8.06
CA ARG A 202 -10.12 -24.87 8.20
C ARG A 202 -9.90 -25.70 9.46
N GLY A 203 -8.87 -25.37 10.24
CA GLY A 203 -8.46 -26.14 11.41
C GLY A 203 -9.31 -25.86 12.64
N ASP A 204 -8.93 -26.48 13.74
CA ASP A 204 -9.61 -26.48 15.04
C ASP A 204 -9.19 -25.32 15.96
N GLY A 205 -8.43 -24.35 15.49
CA GLY A 205 -7.95 -23.22 16.28
C GLY A 205 -6.65 -23.48 17.05
N THR A 206 -6.00 -24.62 16.80
CA THR A 206 -4.64 -24.84 17.32
C THR A 206 -3.62 -24.17 16.41
N PRO A 207 -2.65 -23.38 16.96
CA PRO A 207 -1.62 -22.78 16.15
C PRO A 207 -0.69 -23.85 15.59
N LEU A 208 -0.46 -23.84 14.28
CA LEU A 208 0.47 -24.74 13.61
C LEU A 208 1.92 -24.45 14.03
N TYR A 209 2.28 -23.17 14.03
CA TYR A 209 3.58 -22.67 14.45
C TYR A 209 3.50 -21.20 14.88
N THR A 210 4.54 -20.72 15.55
CA THR A 210 4.61 -19.36 16.08
C THR A 210 5.93 -18.72 15.67
N ALA A 211 5.86 -17.59 14.98
CA ALA A 211 6.99 -16.78 14.63
C ALA A 211 7.25 -15.69 15.69
N ARG A 212 8.50 -15.50 16.06
CA ARG A 212 8.97 -14.44 16.97
C ARG A 212 10.11 -13.68 16.32
N VAL A 213 9.78 -12.80 15.38
CA VAL A 213 10.77 -12.03 14.61
C VAL A 213 11.05 -10.69 15.29
N HIS A 214 10.05 -10.10 15.91
CA HIS A 214 10.15 -8.79 16.56
C HIS A 214 10.52 -8.90 18.05
N LYS A 215 11.00 -7.78 18.61
CA LYS A 215 11.24 -7.61 20.05
C LYS A 215 10.07 -6.96 20.78
N LYS A 216 9.23 -6.22 20.05
CA LYS A 216 8.03 -5.55 20.53
C LYS A 216 6.80 -6.14 19.88
N PRO A 217 5.60 -5.91 20.42
CA PRO A 217 4.37 -6.38 19.80
C PRO A 217 4.22 -5.91 18.36
N CYS A 218 3.78 -6.81 17.50
CA CYS A 218 3.54 -6.56 16.09
C CYS A 218 2.10 -6.05 15.89
N HIS A 219 1.93 -4.91 15.25
CA HIS A 219 0.60 -4.32 15.05
C HIS A 219 0.18 -4.23 13.58
N LEU A 220 1.10 -4.45 12.63
CA LEU A 220 0.80 -4.52 11.21
C LEU A 220 1.42 -5.77 10.59
N LEU A 221 0.63 -6.44 9.78
CA LEU A 221 1.02 -7.56 8.95
C LEU A 221 0.54 -7.34 7.53
N ALA A 222 1.39 -7.59 6.55
CA ALA A 222 1.02 -7.61 5.14
C ALA A 222 1.80 -8.70 4.41
N TYR A 223 1.16 -9.38 3.48
CA TYR A 223 1.75 -10.48 2.73
C TYR A 223 2.02 -10.09 1.29
N ASN A 224 3.24 -10.35 0.84
CA ASN A 224 3.66 -10.17 -0.53
C ASN A 224 3.67 -11.54 -1.21
N GLU A 225 2.66 -11.80 -2.04
CA GLU A 225 2.43 -13.09 -2.69
C GLU A 225 3.55 -13.49 -3.65
N PRO A 226 4.00 -12.65 -4.62
CA PRO A 226 5.06 -13.00 -5.56
C PRO A 226 6.37 -13.41 -4.89
N HIS A 227 6.72 -12.79 -3.77
CA HIS A 227 7.97 -13.05 -3.05
C HIS A 227 7.82 -14.04 -1.89
N ASN A 228 6.61 -14.52 -1.63
CA ASN A 228 6.28 -15.35 -0.45
C ASN A 228 6.90 -14.78 0.83
N CYS A 229 6.59 -13.51 1.09
CA CYS A 229 7.19 -12.73 2.15
C CYS A 229 6.11 -12.04 2.98
N VAL A 230 6.19 -12.19 4.29
CA VAL A 230 5.42 -11.36 5.23
C VAL A 230 6.26 -10.14 5.58
N VAL A 231 5.65 -8.97 5.47
CA VAL A 231 6.19 -7.72 5.98
C VAL A 231 5.41 -7.37 7.23
N SER A 232 6.12 -7.21 8.31
CA SER A 232 5.55 -6.91 9.63
C SER A 232 6.16 -5.66 10.23
N ALA A 233 5.36 -4.92 10.99
CA ALA A 233 5.83 -3.74 11.71
C ALA A 233 5.48 -3.85 13.19
N ASP A 234 6.43 -3.51 14.04
CA ASP A 234 6.23 -3.46 15.48
C ASP A 234 5.90 -2.03 15.98
N THR A 235 5.38 -1.94 17.19
CA THR A 235 5.06 -0.67 17.86
C THR A 235 6.28 0.22 18.11
N GLY A 236 7.49 -0.28 17.92
CA GLY A 236 8.75 0.47 17.99
C GLY A 236 9.22 1.04 16.67
N GLY A 237 8.44 0.89 15.58
CA GLY A 237 8.78 1.38 14.25
C GLY A 237 9.81 0.52 13.50
N MET A 238 9.96 -0.76 13.87
CA MET A 238 10.80 -1.69 13.13
C MET A 238 9.97 -2.44 12.09
N ILE A 239 10.42 -2.43 10.86
CA ILE A 239 9.85 -3.22 9.77
C ILE A 239 10.76 -4.41 9.48
N GLU A 240 10.18 -5.61 9.46
CA GLU A 240 10.88 -6.86 9.19
C GLU A 240 10.25 -7.59 8.00
N TYR A 241 11.13 -8.24 7.21
CA TYR A 241 10.73 -9.09 6.09
C TYR A 241 11.14 -10.54 6.42
N TRP A 242 10.20 -11.45 6.31
CA TRP A 242 10.46 -12.85 6.62
C TRP A 242 9.53 -13.78 5.85
N ARG A 243 9.97 -15.02 5.65
CA ARG A 243 9.15 -16.05 5.02
C ARG A 243 8.18 -16.66 6.02
N PRO A 244 6.96 -17.02 5.60
CA PRO A 244 5.97 -17.64 6.48
C PRO A 244 6.23 -19.13 6.76
N SER A 245 7.50 -19.55 6.73
CA SER A 245 7.95 -20.91 6.99
C SER A 245 9.20 -20.88 7.86
N GLU A 246 9.35 -21.87 8.74
CA GLU A 246 10.56 -22.00 9.53
C GLU A 246 11.79 -22.13 8.61
N PRO A 247 12.89 -21.49 8.94
CA PRO A 247 13.24 -20.75 10.18
C PRO A 247 12.91 -19.24 10.19
N PHE A 248 11.89 -18.75 9.50
CA PHE A 248 11.42 -17.36 9.45
C PHE A 248 12.49 -16.33 9.04
N VAL A 249 13.31 -16.69 8.09
CA VAL A 249 14.38 -15.83 7.59
C VAL A 249 13.93 -14.97 6.43
N GLN A 250 14.68 -13.91 6.21
CA GLN A 250 14.48 -13.01 5.08
C GLN A 250 14.56 -13.76 3.74
N PRO A 251 13.65 -13.47 2.77
CA PRO A 251 13.71 -14.08 1.45
C PRO A 251 14.94 -13.62 0.66
N PRO A 252 15.56 -14.48 -0.17
CA PRO A 252 16.76 -14.13 -0.95
C PRO A 252 16.46 -13.16 -2.12
N SER A 253 15.19 -12.96 -2.45
CA SER A 253 14.75 -12.08 -3.55
C SER A 253 14.75 -10.60 -3.19
N VAL A 254 15.08 -10.24 -1.95
CA VAL A 254 15.13 -8.86 -1.47
C VAL A 254 16.58 -8.46 -1.12
N PHE A 255 16.76 -7.26 -0.56
CA PHE A 255 18.08 -6.75 -0.15
C PHE A 255 18.85 -7.77 0.73
N SER A 256 20.16 -7.82 0.59
CA SER A 256 21.02 -8.72 1.40
C SER A 256 21.30 -8.17 2.80
N LEU A 257 21.54 -6.85 2.90
CA LEU A 257 21.89 -6.18 4.14
C LEU A 257 20.81 -5.16 4.52
N LYS A 258 20.17 -5.36 5.67
CA LYS A 258 19.18 -4.44 6.20
C LYS A 258 19.74 -3.06 6.49
N SER A 259 21.03 -2.94 6.86
CA SER A 259 21.70 -1.65 7.05
C SER A 259 21.79 -0.79 5.79
N ALA A 260 21.72 -1.40 4.62
CA ALA A 260 21.69 -0.70 3.34
C ALA A 260 20.29 -0.19 2.97
N THR A 261 19.26 -0.49 3.76
CA THR A 261 17.87 -0.08 3.54
C THR A 261 17.48 1.16 4.33
N ASP A 262 16.34 1.74 3.99
CA ASP A 262 15.75 2.86 4.73
C ASP A 262 14.61 2.40 5.66
N LEU A 263 14.48 1.10 5.93
CA LEU A 263 13.43 0.54 6.80
C LEU A 263 13.54 0.95 8.27
N PHE A 264 14.67 1.54 8.66
CA PHE A 264 14.88 2.13 9.99
C PHE A 264 14.35 3.57 10.14
N GLU A 265 13.76 4.14 9.09
CA GLU A 265 13.31 5.53 9.08
C GLU A 265 12.31 5.82 10.22
N PHE A 266 11.33 4.94 10.44
CA PHE A 266 10.36 5.10 11.53
C PHE A 266 11.02 5.14 12.91
N LYS A 267 11.99 4.27 13.13
CA LYS A 267 12.73 4.25 14.39
C LYS A 267 13.57 5.50 14.59
N LYS A 268 14.16 6.05 13.51
CA LYS A 268 14.89 7.34 13.55
C LYS A 268 13.96 8.49 13.92
N CYS A 269 12.76 8.52 13.34
CA CYS A 269 11.74 9.53 13.61
C CYS A 269 10.97 9.28 14.92
N LYS A 270 11.24 8.18 15.65
CA LYS A 270 10.53 7.75 16.86
C LYS A 270 9.01 7.61 16.65
N THR A 271 8.61 7.14 15.47
CA THR A 271 7.23 6.89 15.09
C THR A 271 7.04 5.42 14.71
N ALA A 272 5.79 5.00 14.61
CA ALA A 272 5.42 3.68 14.10
C ALA A 272 4.49 3.85 12.89
N PRO A 273 4.55 2.97 11.88
CA PRO A 273 3.60 3.01 10.79
C PRO A 273 2.20 2.65 11.31
N SER A 274 1.17 3.35 10.84
CA SER A 274 -0.24 3.06 11.16
C SER A 274 -0.92 2.17 10.12
N SER A 275 -0.43 2.18 8.89
CA SER A 275 -0.91 1.33 7.82
C SER A 275 0.22 0.89 6.90
N LEU A 276 0.04 -0.24 6.23
CA LEU A 276 0.94 -0.76 5.22
C LEU A 276 0.12 -1.41 4.12
N THR A 277 0.24 -0.88 2.90
CA THR A 277 -0.44 -1.42 1.71
C THR A 277 0.54 -1.58 0.57
N PHE A 278 0.42 -2.70 -0.15
CA PHE A 278 1.23 -2.96 -1.34
C PHE A 278 0.62 -2.34 -2.58
N SER A 279 1.48 -2.01 -3.54
CA SER A 279 1.06 -1.71 -4.91
C SER A 279 0.49 -2.95 -5.60
N PRO A 280 -0.39 -2.80 -6.62
CA PRO A 280 -0.97 -3.94 -7.34
C PRO A 280 0.07 -4.88 -7.96
N ASP A 281 1.24 -4.37 -8.31
CA ASP A 281 2.38 -5.12 -8.84
C ASP A 281 3.33 -5.66 -7.75
N TYR A 282 3.05 -5.43 -6.47
CA TYR A 282 3.87 -5.83 -5.31
C TYR A 282 5.32 -5.34 -5.32
N THR A 283 5.67 -4.41 -6.20
CA THR A 283 7.04 -3.86 -6.29
C THR A 283 7.31 -2.75 -5.28
N GLN A 284 6.25 -2.12 -4.79
CA GLN A 284 6.28 -1.01 -3.84
C GLN A 284 5.26 -1.23 -2.72
N PHE A 285 5.47 -0.53 -1.62
CA PHE A 285 4.47 -0.41 -0.57
C PHE A 285 4.44 1.00 -0.01
N VAL A 286 3.28 1.41 0.42
CA VAL A 286 3.06 2.70 1.07
C VAL A 286 2.74 2.48 2.54
N THR A 287 3.25 3.36 3.35
CA THR A 287 2.98 3.40 4.79
C THR A 287 2.57 4.80 5.19
N THR A 288 1.64 4.89 6.10
CA THR A 288 1.30 6.12 6.81
C THR A 288 1.78 6.04 8.24
N SER A 289 1.96 7.17 8.88
CA SER A 289 2.34 7.26 10.28
C SER A 289 1.53 8.38 10.94
N MET A 290 0.83 8.06 12.02
CA MET A 290 0.02 9.05 12.73
C MET A 290 0.86 10.04 13.53
N GLY A 291 1.98 9.58 14.10
CA GLY A 291 2.82 10.42 14.98
C GLY A 291 3.46 11.61 14.27
N ASP A 292 3.84 11.47 13.01
CA ASP A 292 4.45 12.53 12.20
C ASP A 292 3.61 12.91 10.97
N ARG A 293 2.46 12.27 10.76
CA ARG A 293 1.55 12.49 9.63
C ARG A 293 2.25 12.46 8.27
N GLN A 294 3.22 11.57 8.13
CA GLN A 294 3.96 11.41 6.88
C GLN A 294 3.55 10.16 6.13
N VAL A 295 3.40 10.30 4.83
CA VAL A 295 3.18 9.20 3.90
C VAL A 295 4.50 8.84 3.24
N ARG A 296 4.92 7.58 3.35
CA ARG A 296 6.20 7.08 2.84
C ARG A 296 5.97 5.96 1.86
N VAL A 297 6.58 6.06 0.70
CA VAL A 297 6.57 5.03 -0.34
C VAL A 297 7.94 4.38 -0.41
N PHE A 298 7.97 3.07 -0.27
CA PHE A 298 9.19 2.27 -0.30
C PHE A 298 9.21 1.34 -1.51
N SER A 299 10.41 1.07 -2.04
CA SER A 299 10.64 -0.04 -2.95
C SER A 299 10.74 -1.33 -2.13
N PHE A 300 9.92 -2.34 -2.46
CA PHE A 300 9.93 -3.61 -1.74
C PHE A 300 11.28 -4.33 -1.86
N ALA A 301 11.75 -4.59 -3.08
CA ALA A 301 12.96 -5.38 -3.30
C ALA A 301 14.24 -4.73 -2.72
N LYS A 302 14.34 -3.42 -2.71
CA LYS A 302 15.51 -2.66 -2.23
C LYS A 302 15.37 -2.19 -0.79
N GLY A 303 14.17 -2.15 -0.24
CA GLY A 303 13.90 -1.54 1.07
C GLY A 303 14.24 -0.05 1.14
N LYS A 304 14.28 0.64 -0.01
CA LYS A 304 14.65 2.06 -0.11
C LYS A 304 13.42 2.95 -0.12
N LEU A 305 13.51 4.08 0.58
CA LEU A 305 12.51 5.14 0.55
C LEU A 305 12.54 5.82 -0.83
N LEU A 306 11.43 5.75 -1.56
CA LEU A 306 11.28 6.37 -2.88
C LEU A 306 10.71 7.77 -2.77
N ARG A 307 9.68 7.95 -1.94
CA ARG A 307 8.96 9.20 -1.76
C ARG A 307 8.55 9.38 -0.30
N LYS A 308 8.49 10.62 0.11
CA LYS A 308 8.02 11.04 1.42
C LYS A 308 7.16 12.29 1.23
N TYR A 309 5.93 12.23 1.72
CA TYR A 309 5.00 13.35 1.68
C TYR A 309 4.69 13.76 3.11
N ASP A 310 4.86 15.05 3.38
CA ASP A 310 4.62 15.63 4.70
C ASP A 310 3.22 16.26 4.72
N GLU A 311 2.35 15.70 5.52
CA GLU A 311 0.98 16.15 5.74
C GLU A 311 0.79 16.60 7.21
N SER A 312 1.88 17.01 7.85
CA SER A 312 1.80 17.56 9.21
C SER A 312 0.90 18.79 9.26
N LEU A 313 0.26 18.99 10.40
CA LEU A 313 -0.65 20.15 10.60
C LEU A 313 0.09 21.48 10.46
N GLY A 314 1.37 21.52 10.85
CA GLY A 314 2.24 22.69 10.66
C GLY A 314 2.46 23.03 9.20
N ALA A 315 2.87 22.03 8.38
CA ALA A 315 3.06 22.20 6.94
C ALA A 315 1.78 22.62 6.23
N SER A 316 0.62 22.05 6.62
CA SER A 316 -0.68 22.44 6.07
C SER A 316 -1.04 23.88 6.42
N GLN A 317 -0.74 24.31 7.65
CA GLN A 317 -0.98 25.69 8.10
C GLN A 317 -0.05 26.69 7.39
N GLU A 318 1.22 26.37 7.21
CA GLU A 318 2.16 27.19 6.45
C GLU A 318 1.73 27.35 5.00
N MET A 319 1.31 26.26 4.34
CA MET A 319 0.80 26.31 2.97
C MET A 319 -0.47 27.15 2.83
N GLN A 320 -1.38 27.10 3.81
CA GLN A 320 -2.59 27.93 3.83
C GLN A 320 -2.24 29.40 3.99
N GLN A 321 -1.35 29.75 4.91
CA GLN A 321 -0.91 31.15 5.17
C GLN A 321 -0.11 31.73 4.00
N ALA A 322 0.74 30.91 3.38
CA ALA A 322 1.53 31.32 2.22
C ALA A 322 0.73 31.43 0.93
N GLY A 323 -0.53 30.97 0.93
CA GLY A 323 -1.36 30.92 -0.27
C GLY A 323 -0.87 29.93 -1.34
N THR A 324 0.02 29.02 -0.96
CA THR A 324 0.65 28.02 -1.86
C THR A 324 -0.10 26.69 -1.88
N ALA A 325 -1.13 26.55 -1.05
CA ALA A 325 -1.96 25.33 -1.04
C ALA A 325 -2.65 25.19 -2.41
N PHE A 326 -2.62 23.98 -2.96
CA PHE A 326 -3.30 23.68 -4.23
C PHE A 326 -4.80 23.95 -4.17
N TYR A 327 -5.39 23.80 -3.00
CA TYR A 327 -6.77 24.15 -2.70
C TYR A 327 -6.79 24.96 -1.39
N GLN A 328 -7.21 26.21 -1.50
CA GLN A 328 -7.39 27.09 -0.36
C GLN A 328 -8.79 26.94 0.21
N LEU A 329 -8.87 26.69 1.49
CA LEU A 329 -10.11 26.72 2.24
C LEU A 329 -10.34 28.14 2.79
N ASP A 330 -11.59 28.46 3.09
CA ASP A 330 -11.91 29.62 3.92
C ASP A 330 -11.24 29.46 5.30
N ASP A 331 -10.70 30.55 5.84
CA ASP A 331 -9.90 30.51 7.09
C ASP A 331 -10.69 29.98 8.29
N MET A 332 -12.02 30.22 8.33
CA MET A 332 -12.90 29.68 9.37
C MET A 332 -13.05 28.16 9.24
N GLU A 333 -13.26 27.67 8.03
CA GLU A 333 -13.40 26.24 7.76
C GLU A 333 -12.06 25.50 8.00
N PHE A 334 -10.96 26.11 7.57
CA PHE A 334 -9.63 25.58 7.85
C PHE A 334 -9.36 25.48 9.35
N GLY A 335 -9.67 26.54 10.11
CA GLY A 335 -9.52 26.57 11.57
C GLY A 335 -10.36 25.51 12.27
N ARG A 336 -11.61 25.30 11.81
CA ARG A 336 -12.50 24.26 12.34
C ARG A 336 -11.97 22.87 12.10
N ARG A 337 -11.50 22.56 10.89
CA ARG A 337 -10.88 21.25 10.57
C ARG A 337 -9.61 21.03 11.34
N LEU A 338 -8.77 22.06 11.46
CA LEU A 338 -7.53 21.99 12.22
C LEU A 338 -7.78 21.68 13.70
N ALA A 339 -8.83 22.23 14.30
CA ALA A 339 -9.21 21.93 15.67
C ALA A 339 -9.63 20.46 15.83
N VAL A 340 -10.51 19.96 14.94
CA VAL A 340 -10.94 18.55 14.96
C VAL A 340 -9.75 17.59 14.79
N GLU A 341 -8.83 17.90 13.89
CA GLU A 341 -7.65 17.06 13.68
C GLU A 341 -6.70 17.04 14.89
N ARG A 342 -6.57 18.17 15.59
CA ARG A 342 -5.81 18.22 16.86
C ARG A 342 -6.47 17.40 17.97
N ASP A 343 -7.78 17.43 18.04
CA ASP A 343 -8.53 16.60 19.00
C ASP A 343 -8.38 15.12 18.69
N LEU A 344 -8.39 14.74 17.39
CA LEU A 344 -8.12 13.36 16.97
C LEU A 344 -6.70 12.91 17.28
N ASP A 345 -5.69 13.77 17.10
CA ASP A 345 -4.31 13.46 17.49
C ASP A 345 -4.18 13.27 19.00
N ALA A 346 -4.82 14.13 19.79
CA ALA A 346 -4.82 14.01 21.25
C ALA A 346 -5.46 12.69 21.71
N THR A 347 -6.60 12.31 21.12
CA THR A 347 -7.28 11.05 21.45
C THR A 347 -6.51 9.82 20.98
N ALA A 348 -5.83 9.90 19.83
CA ALA A 348 -4.99 8.82 19.32
C ALA A 348 -3.76 8.57 20.21
N LEU A 349 -3.17 9.63 20.75
CA LEU A 349 -2.02 9.54 21.66
C LEU A 349 -2.42 8.94 23.02
N THR A 350 -3.56 9.35 23.59
CA THR A 350 -4.07 8.80 24.85
C THR A 350 -4.54 7.35 24.71
N GLY A 351 -5.11 6.97 23.55
CA GLY A 351 -5.53 5.59 23.26
C GLY A 351 -4.38 4.59 23.10
N LEU A 352 -3.15 5.06 22.91
CA LEU A 352 -1.96 4.21 22.90
C LEU A 352 -1.47 3.82 24.29
N GLU A 353 -1.81 4.63 25.31
CA GLU A 353 -1.42 4.37 26.71
C GLU A 353 -2.47 3.54 27.45
N ASP A 354 -3.74 3.64 27.09
CA ASP A 354 -4.85 2.90 27.70
C ASP A 354 -5.40 1.83 26.75
N ALA A 355 -4.77 0.65 26.74
CA ALA A 355 -5.25 -0.52 25.99
C ALA A 355 -6.66 -1.00 26.41
N SER A 356 -7.23 -0.41 27.46
CA SER A 356 -8.56 -0.73 27.99
C SER A 356 -9.68 0.19 27.45
N SER A 357 -9.36 1.29 26.78
CA SER A 357 -10.39 2.17 26.24
C SER A 357 -10.87 1.66 24.88
N ASN A 358 -12.17 1.50 24.73
CA ASN A 358 -12.88 1.11 23.49
C ASN A 358 -12.61 2.05 22.28
N ALA A 359 -11.71 3.02 22.43
CA ALA A 359 -11.25 3.93 21.41
C ALA A 359 -10.24 3.30 20.40
N SER A 360 -9.81 2.06 20.64
CA SER A 360 -8.88 1.33 19.72
C SER A 360 -9.46 1.05 18.32
N GLY A 361 -10.75 1.29 18.11
CA GLY A 361 -11.36 1.33 16.79
C GLY A 361 -11.20 2.66 16.07
N ALA A 362 -10.49 3.62 16.68
CA ALA A 362 -10.25 4.91 16.07
C ALA A 362 -9.46 4.74 14.78
N SER A 363 -10.06 5.20 13.74
CA SER A 363 -9.61 5.32 12.36
C SER A 363 -8.10 5.50 12.26
N THR A 364 -7.40 4.46 11.90
CA THR A 364 -6.01 4.59 11.46
C THR A 364 -6.02 5.16 10.06
N ALA A 365 -5.40 6.34 9.88
CA ALA A 365 -5.18 6.89 8.55
C ALA A 365 -4.46 5.84 7.70
N ASN A 366 -4.95 5.61 6.50
CA ASN A 366 -4.36 4.69 5.55
C ASN A 366 -4.05 5.40 4.22
N ALA A 367 -3.18 4.79 3.45
CA ALA A 367 -2.91 5.17 2.09
C ALA A 367 -3.08 3.95 1.19
N VAL A 368 -3.66 4.13 0.02
CA VAL A 368 -3.94 3.07 -0.94
C VAL A 368 -3.31 3.42 -2.28
N PHE A 369 -2.84 2.43 -2.99
CA PHE A 369 -2.47 2.61 -4.38
C PHE A 369 -3.71 2.59 -5.27
N ASP A 370 -3.65 3.36 -6.34
CA ASP A 370 -4.54 3.21 -7.47
C ASP A 370 -4.32 1.86 -8.18
N GLU A 371 -5.32 1.39 -8.91
CA GLU A 371 -5.25 0.12 -9.66
C GLU A 371 -4.10 0.10 -10.68
N SER A 372 -3.74 1.25 -11.23
CA SER A 372 -2.58 1.38 -12.12
C SER A 372 -1.21 1.30 -11.42
N GLY A 373 -1.16 1.42 -10.08
CA GLY A 373 0.07 1.48 -9.28
C GLY A 373 0.92 2.75 -9.48
N ASN A 374 0.39 3.77 -10.18
CA ASN A 374 1.11 5.01 -10.46
C ASN A 374 0.77 6.14 -9.48
N PHE A 375 -0.36 6.03 -8.79
CA PHE A 375 -0.84 7.04 -7.85
C PHE A 375 -1.04 6.43 -6.46
N VAL A 376 -0.81 7.25 -5.46
CA VAL A 376 -1.14 6.96 -4.06
C VAL A 376 -2.24 7.91 -3.62
N LEU A 377 -3.31 7.35 -3.08
CA LEU A 377 -4.48 8.06 -2.58
C LEU A 377 -4.45 8.01 -1.05
N TYR A 378 -4.58 9.17 -0.40
CA TYR A 378 -4.64 9.27 1.06
C TYR A 378 -5.44 10.48 1.52
N ALA A 379 -5.98 10.39 2.72
CA ALA A 379 -6.74 11.47 3.33
C ALA A 379 -5.81 12.49 4.00
N THR A 380 -6.18 13.77 3.90
CA THR A 380 -5.49 14.91 4.51
C THR A 380 -6.50 15.87 5.09
N LEU A 381 -6.02 16.88 5.84
CA LEU A 381 -6.84 17.99 6.34
C LEU A 381 -7.67 18.68 5.25
N LEU A 382 -7.12 18.79 4.04
CA LEU A 382 -7.77 19.46 2.92
C LEU A 382 -8.72 18.54 2.14
N GLY A 383 -8.74 17.24 2.41
CA GLY A 383 -9.53 16.24 1.71
C GLY A 383 -8.69 15.06 1.26
N ILE A 384 -9.12 14.34 0.23
CA ILE A 384 -8.39 13.21 -0.33
C ILE A 384 -7.42 13.72 -1.39
N LYS A 385 -6.14 13.41 -1.23
CA LYS A 385 -5.09 13.73 -2.20
C LYS A 385 -4.70 12.50 -3.01
N GLY A 386 -4.49 12.68 -4.32
CA GLY A 386 -3.87 11.72 -5.21
C GLY A 386 -2.49 12.21 -5.64
N MET A 387 -1.44 11.49 -5.27
CA MET A 387 -0.05 11.85 -5.58
C MET A 387 0.55 10.88 -6.57
N SER A 388 1.14 11.41 -7.66
CA SER A 388 1.89 10.58 -8.59
C SER A 388 3.25 10.19 -8.01
N ILE A 389 3.54 8.90 -8.06
CA ILE A 389 4.83 8.36 -7.60
C ILE A 389 5.96 8.77 -8.55
N ARG A 390 5.67 8.95 -9.83
CA ARG A 390 6.67 9.29 -10.86
C ARG A 390 6.95 10.78 -10.95
N ASN A 391 5.93 11.62 -10.80
CA ASN A 391 6.02 13.07 -10.91
C ASN A 391 5.97 13.71 -9.52
N ALA A 392 7.08 14.29 -9.07
CA ALA A 392 7.22 14.81 -7.71
C ALA A 392 6.70 16.25 -7.52
N ALA A 393 6.18 16.90 -8.55
CA ALA A 393 6.13 18.36 -8.53
C ALA A 393 4.86 18.96 -7.92
N HIS A 394 3.71 18.29 -7.98
CA HIS A 394 2.45 18.83 -7.41
C HIS A 394 1.45 17.70 -7.14
N PRO A 395 0.55 17.85 -6.16
CA PRO A 395 -0.62 17.00 -6.05
C PRO A 395 -1.43 17.14 -7.34
N GLN A 396 -1.54 16.06 -8.11
CA GLN A 396 -2.20 16.10 -9.41
C GLN A 396 -3.71 16.05 -9.30
N TRP A 397 -4.22 15.67 -8.14
CA TRP A 397 -5.64 15.54 -7.91
C TRP A 397 -5.96 15.72 -6.42
N SER A 398 -6.97 16.52 -6.14
CA SER A 398 -7.50 16.71 -4.80
C SER A 398 -9.02 16.68 -4.86
N MET A 399 -9.61 15.77 -4.12
CA MET A 399 -11.07 15.68 -3.95
C MET A 399 -11.44 16.50 -2.71
N SER A 400 -11.54 17.79 -2.86
CA SER A 400 -12.03 18.70 -1.82
C SER A 400 -13.33 19.38 -2.29
N ARG A 401 -14.42 18.63 -2.35
CA ARG A 401 -15.75 19.18 -2.65
C ARG A 401 -16.73 19.08 -1.49
N GLN A 402 -16.25 19.30 -0.27
CA GLN A 402 -17.18 19.50 0.86
C GLN A 402 -17.89 20.85 0.85
N THR A 403 -17.41 21.82 0.08
CA THR A 403 -18.06 23.14 -0.08
C THR A 403 -19.44 23.07 -0.72
N ARG A 404 -19.74 22.05 -1.52
CA ARG A 404 -21.09 21.86 -2.08
C ARG A 404 -22.08 21.14 -1.16
N LEU A 405 -21.61 20.52 -0.09
CA LEU A 405 -22.52 19.94 0.91
C LEU A 405 -23.21 21.04 1.72
N HIS A 406 -22.52 22.14 1.98
CA HIS A 406 -23.06 23.31 2.65
C HIS A 406 -24.13 23.99 1.75
N ASP A 407 -23.83 24.21 0.48
CA ASP A 407 -24.75 24.79 -0.50
C ASP A 407 -25.97 23.89 -0.74
N TYR A 408 -25.82 22.58 -0.64
CA TYR A 408 -26.93 21.64 -0.78
C TYR A 408 -27.82 21.61 0.47
N LEU A 409 -27.23 21.70 1.67
CA LEU A 409 -27.99 21.78 2.92
C LEU A 409 -28.72 23.12 3.07
N GLU A 410 -28.14 24.20 2.57
CA GLU A 410 -28.83 25.50 2.54
C GLU A 410 -30.00 25.54 1.52
N ARG A 411 -29.86 24.85 0.38
CA ARG A 411 -30.94 24.76 -0.64
C ARG A 411 -32.06 23.79 -0.28
N THR A 412 -31.84 22.87 0.66
CA THR A 412 -32.89 21.95 1.15
C THR A 412 -33.63 22.48 2.36
N ASN A 413 -33.16 23.61 2.94
CA ASN A 413 -33.83 24.33 4.03
C ASN A 413 -34.53 25.58 3.57
N GLN A 414 -34.60 25.86 2.28
CA GLN A 414 -35.50 26.80 1.62
C GLN A 414 -36.59 26.04 0.85
#